data_3b796d7970332364d59d836b3badf7fb
#
_entry.id   3b796d7970332364d59d836b3badf7fb
#
_cell.length_a   1.000
_cell.length_b   1.000
_cell.length_c   1.000
_cell.angle_alpha   90.00
_cell.angle_beta   90.00
_cell.angle_gamma   90.00
#
_symmetry.space_group_name_H-M   'P 1'
#
loop_
_entity.id
_entity.type
_entity.pdbx_description
1 polymer ?
#
loop_
_entity_poly.entity_id
_entity_poly.type
_entity_poly.pdbx_seq_one_letter_code
_entity_poly.pdbx_strand_id
1 'polypeptide(L)'
;MTKRKIVSIVAAVLLACVVAGGSFYYYASHHVVKMIPGHVYQYSSNLKGKDNSRSMYVAFSENSDKAIVTQDKSEALKAGQSEEQFEKVYKAQSKTASWKYKASGNKVTLGKVENKQLSQWQYNSVLAFGKHFSSSNFTYQIAKAGQGQVKQKMTFKQID
;
A
#
# COMPACT_ATOMS: atom_id res chain seq x y z
N MET A 1 22.42 -43.00 -14.93
CA MET A 1 22.61 -41.56 -15.22
C MET A 1 23.99 -41.13 -14.74
N THR A 2 24.81 -40.51 -15.59
CA THR A 2 26.14 -40.07 -15.20
C THR A 2 26.05 -38.87 -14.25
N LYS A 3 26.94 -38.75 -13.24
CA LYS A 3 27.01 -37.66 -12.28
C LYS A 3 26.95 -36.27 -12.96
N ARG A 4 27.60 -36.13 -14.13
CA ARG A 4 27.57 -34.88 -14.91
C ARG A 4 26.16 -34.50 -15.41
N LYS A 5 25.35 -35.47 -15.85
CA LYS A 5 23.96 -35.21 -16.29
C LYS A 5 23.05 -34.75 -15.13
N ILE A 6 23.25 -35.33 -13.94
CA ILE A 6 22.48 -34.94 -12.73
C ILE A 6 22.84 -33.51 -12.38
N VAL A 7 24.12 -33.14 -12.31
CA VAL A 7 24.57 -31.76 -12.00
C VAL A 7 23.99 -30.74 -13.00
N SER A 8 24.01 -31.06 -14.31
CA SER A 8 23.44 -30.18 -15.34
C SER A 8 21.93 -29.97 -15.16
N ILE A 9 21.17 -31.02 -14.81
CA ILE A 9 19.74 -30.92 -14.58
C ILE A 9 19.45 -30.07 -13.34
N VAL A 10 20.18 -30.32 -12.24
CA VAL A 10 20.03 -29.53 -11.03
C VAL A 10 20.35 -28.04 -11.25
N ALA A 11 21.42 -27.74 -11.97
CA ALA A 11 21.78 -26.37 -12.33
C ALA A 11 20.71 -25.69 -13.21
N ALA A 12 20.15 -26.42 -14.20
CA ALA A 12 19.07 -25.90 -15.04
C ALA A 12 17.78 -25.59 -14.22
N VAL A 13 17.41 -26.49 -13.29
CA VAL A 13 16.25 -26.29 -12.41
C VAL A 13 16.46 -25.09 -11.49
N LEU A 14 17.64 -24.96 -10.87
CA LEU A 14 17.98 -23.81 -10.03
C LEU A 14 17.91 -22.51 -10.82
N LEU A 15 18.46 -22.48 -12.03
CA LEU A 15 18.40 -21.28 -12.89
C LEU A 15 16.95 -20.92 -13.24
N ALA A 16 16.12 -21.90 -13.59
CA ALA A 16 14.70 -21.69 -13.88
C ALA A 16 13.95 -21.13 -12.65
N CYS A 17 14.23 -21.63 -11.45
CA CYS A 17 13.65 -21.12 -10.21
C CYS A 17 14.07 -19.66 -9.93
N VAL A 18 15.33 -19.31 -10.17
CA VAL A 18 15.83 -17.93 -10.00
C VAL A 18 15.15 -16.97 -10.99
N VAL A 19 15.04 -17.36 -12.25
CA VAL A 19 14.38 -16.54 -13.28
C VAL A 19 12.90 -16.37 -12.97
N ALA A 20 12.20 -17.46 -12.65
CA ALA A 20 10.77 -17.40 -12.30
C ALA A 20 10.52 -16.56 -11.04
N GLY A 21 11.32 -16.76 -9.98
CA GLY A 21 11.22 -16.01 -8.75
C GLY A 21 11.53 -14.52 -8.94
N GLY A 22 12.57 -14.20 -9.74
CA GLY A 22 12.92 -12.83 -10.08
C GLY A 22 11.84 -12.11 -10.87
N SER A 23 11.27 -12.76 -11.89
CA SER A 23 10.17 -12.21 -12.70
C SER A 23 8.91 -11.99 -11.88
N PHE A 24 8.57 -12.91 -10.99
CA PHE A 24 7.43 -12.80 -10.09
C PHE A 24 7.62 -11.67 -9.08
N TYR A 25 8.79 -11.55 -8.47
CA TYR A 25 9.11 -10.44 -7.57
C TYR A 25 9.05 -9.09 -8.29
N TYR A 26 9.62 -9.00 -9.49
CA TYR A 26 9.57 -7.80 -10.32
C TYR A 26 8.12 -7.39 -10.61
N TYR A 27 7.29 -8.33 -11.05
CA TYR A 27 5.88 -8.10 -11.31
C TYR A 27 5.17 -7.59 -10.03
N ALA A 28 5.29 -8.31 -8.93
CA ALA A 28 4.61 -7.97 -7.68
C ALA A 28 5.05 -6.60 -7.12
N SER A 29 6.32 -6.23 -7.29
CA SER A 29 6.85 -4.96 -6.81
C SER A 29 6.47 -3.75 -7.67
N HIS A 30 6.14 -3.95 -8.96
CA HIS A 30 5.77 -2.87 -9.88
C HIS A 30 4.26 -2.78 -10.13
N HIS A 31 3.50 -3.81 -9.75
CA HIS A 31 2.07 -3.85 -9.98
C HIS A 31 1.28 -2.87 -9.09
N VAL A 32 1.82 -2.50 -7.93
CA VAL A 32 1.15 -1.63 -6.95
C VAL A 32 0.74 -0.27 -7.53
N VAL A 33 1.54 0.30 -8.42
CA VAL A 33 1.26 1.61 -9.05
C VAL A 33 -0.03 1.58 -9.88
N LYS A 34 -0.33 0.43 -10.51
CA LYS A 34 -1.53 0.23 -11.33
C LYS A 34 -2.74 -0.21 -10.51
N MET A 35 -2.49 -0.79 -9.34
CA MET A 35 -3.51 -1.40 -8.50
C MET A 35 -4.21 -0.39 -7.58
N ILE A 36 -3.52 0.69 -7.19
CA ILE A 36 -4.03 1.63 -6.18
C ILE A 36 -5.09 2.59 -6.70
N PRO A 37 -4.93 3.25 -7.88
CA PRO A 37 -5.88 4.26 -8.32
C PRO A 37 -7.31 3.74 -8.46
N GLY A 38 -8.28 4.52 -7.99
CA GLY A 38 -9.72 4.23 -8.12
C GLY A 38 -10.26 3.17 -7.17
N HIS A 39 -9.45 2.63 -6.26
CA HIS A 39 -9.86 1.53 -5.39
C HIS A 39 -9.87 1.87 -3.91
N VAL A 40 -10.66 1.08 -3.16
CA VAL A 40 -10.82 1.21 -1.71
C VAL A 40 -10.17 0.03 -1.01
N TYR A 41 -9.39 0.33 0.02
CA TYR A 41 -8.65 -0.67 0.78
C TYR A 41 -8.97 -0.59 2.26
N GLN A 42 -9.07 -1.76 2.89
CA GLN A 42 -8.99 -1.90 4.34
C GLN A 42 -7.53 -2.02 4.74
N TYR A 43 -7.07 -1.12 5.60
CA TYR A 43 -5.74 -1.14 6.19
C TYR A 43 -5.72 -2.00 7.46
N SER A 44 -4.71 -2.81 7.60
CA SER A 44 -4.42 -3.57 8.81
C SER A 44 -2.91 -3.62 9.09
N SER A 45 -2.57 -3.72 10.37
CA SER A 45 -1.18 -3.89 10.80
C SER A 45 -1.12 -4.96 11.88
N ASN A 46 0.03 -5.63 12.02
CA ASN A 46 0.25 -6.65 13.03
C ASN A 46 0.88 -6.10 14.32
N LEU A 47 0.65 -4.83 14.68
CA LEU A 47 1.03 -4.28 15.99
C LEU A 47 0.38 -5.07 17.11
N LYS A 48 1.21 -5.83 17.85
CA LYS A 48 0.81 -6.42 19.12
C LYS A 48 0.75 -5.31 20.18
N GLY A 49 -0.40 -5.10 20.79
CA GLY A 49 -0.48 -4.41 22.08
C GLY A 49 -1.15 -3.04 22.13
N LYS A 50 -1.76 -2.53 21.06
CA LYS A 50 -2.73 -1.44 21.15
C LYS A 50 -4.02 -1.86 20.49
N ASP A 51 -5.11 -1.52 21.13
CA ASP A 51 -6.49 -1.75 20.75
C ASP A 51 -6.72 -1.53 19.23
N ASN A 52 -6.40 -2.56 18.43
CA ASN A 52 -6.55 -2.57 16.98
C ASN A 52 -8.01 -2.81 16.57
N SER A 53 -8.97 -2.50 17.45
CA SER A 53 -10.40 -2.69 17.22
C SER A 53 -10.97 -1.76 16.12
N ARG A 54 -10.19 -0.75 15.67
CA ARG A 54 -10.65 0.20 14.66
C ARG A 54 -9.97 -0.07 13.33
N SER A 55 -10.71 -0.67 12.41
CA SER A 55 -10.29 -0.78 11.02
C SER A 55 -10.17 0.62 10.40
N MET A 56 -9.10 0.84 9.64
CA MET A 56 -8.91 2.03 8.82
C MET A 56 -9.20 1.68 7.36
N TYR A 57 -9.81 2.58 6.65
CA TYR A 57 -10.11 2.43 5.23
C TYR A 57 -9.48 3.57 4.46
N VAL A 58 -8.95 3.26 3.27
CA VAL A 58 -8.32 4.23 2.39
C VAL A 58 -8.93 4.11 1.01
N ALA A 59 -9.56 5.18 0.52
CA ALA A 59 -9.99 5.29 -0.86
C ALA A 59 -8.99 6.17 -1.63
N PHE A 60 -8.60 5.75 -2.82
CA PHE A 60 -7.66 6.46 -3.67
C PHE A 60 -8.38 7.01 -4.89
N SER A 61 -8.14 8.29 -5.22
CA SER A 61 -8.63 8.87 -6.47
C SER A 61 -8.06 8.13 -7.68
N GLU A 62 -8.86 7.97 -8.72
CA GLU A 62 -8.41 7.41 -9.99
C GLU A 62 -7.58 8.42 -10.78
N ASN A 63 -7.94 9.71 -10.71
CA ASN A 63 -7.46 10.75 -11.60
C ASN A 63 -6.52 11.77 -10.92
N SER A 64 -6.25 11.63 -9.62
CA SER A 64 -5.42 12.58 -8.88
C SER A 64 -4.60 11.92 -7.78
N ASP A 65 -3.73 12.70 -7.13
CA ASP A 65 -2.91 12.27 -5.99
C ASP A 65 -3.67 12.28 -4.64
N LYS A 66 -4.99 12.44 -4.66
CA LYS A 66 -5.82 12.54 -3.45
C LYS A 66 -6.14 11.17 -2.86
N ALA A 67 -6.22 11.11 -1.54
CA ALA A 67 -6.71 9.94 -0.80
C ALA A 67 -7.71 10.36 0.27
N ILE A 68 -8.61 9.47 0.63
CA ILE A 68 -9.54 9.59 1.75
C ILE A 68 -9.14 8.53 2.77
N VAL A 69 -8.90 8.91 4.01
CA VAL A 69 -8.58 7.99 5.10
C VAL A 69 -9.62 8.15 6.18
N THR A 70 -10.37 7.08 6.45
CA THR A 70 -11.50 7.10 7.39
C THR A 70 -11.60 5.81 8.20
N GLN A 71 -12.31 5.85 9.31
CA GLN A 71 -12.70 4.66 10.08
C GLN A 71 -14.08 4.14 9.65
N ASP A 72 -14.82 4.91 8.86
CA ASP A 72 -16.14 4.52 8.36
C ASP A 72 -15.99 3.80 7.01
N LYS A 73 -16.30 2.49 7.03
CA LYS A 73 -16.31 1.65 5.83
C LYS A 73 -17.30 2.14 4.78
N SER A 74 -18.47 2.60 5.22
CA SER A 74 -19.53 3.06 4.31
C SER A 74 -19.12 4.33 3.57
N GLU A 75 -18.48 5.27 4.28
CA GLU A 75 -17.92 6.48 3.69
C GLU A 75 -16.83 6.15 2.66
N ALA A 76 -15.91 5.23 3.00
CA ALA A 76 -14.85 4.81 2.09
C ALA A 76 -15.40 4.14 0.82
N LEU A 77 -16.34 3.21 0.97
CA LEU A 77 -16.99 2.55 -0.18
C LEU A 77 -17.79 3.52 -1.03
N LYS A 78 -18.47 4.50 -0.42
CA LYS A 78 -19.16 5.57 -1.16
C LYS A 78 -18.20 6.39 -1.99
N ALA A 79 -17.03 6.72 -1.45
CA ALA A 79 -15.98 7.42 -2.19
C ALA A 79 -15.45 6.60 -3.37
N GLY A 80 -15.40 5.27 -3.26
CA GLY A 80 -14.97 4.38 -4.33
C GLY A 80 -15.98 4.14 -5.46
N GLN A 81 -17.23 4.62 -5.35
CA GLN A 81 -18.26 4.38 -6.36
C GLN A 81 -18.03 5.15 -7.67
N SER A 82 -17.51 6.37 -7.57
CA SER A 82 -17.18 7.21 -8.72
C SER A 82 -16.25 8.36 -8.29
N GLU A 83 -15.54 8.96 -9.25
CA GLU A 83 -14.72 10.13 -8.98
C GLU A 83 -15.54 11.33 -8.46
N GLU A 84 -16.79 11.48 -8.90
CA GLU A 84 -17.70 12.51 -8.37
C GLU A 84 -17.98 12.31 -6.88
N GLN A 85 -18.27 11.07 -6.46
CA GLN A 85 -18.50 10.74 -5.05
C GLN A 85 -17.20 10.89 -4.25
N PHE A 86 -16.06 10.49 -4.83
CA PHE A 86 -14.76 10.70 -4.22
C PHE A 86 -14.51 12.17 -3.92
N GLU A 87 -14.66 13.06 -4.91
CA GLU A 87 -14.43 14.50 -4.74
C GLU A 87 -15.38 15.12 -3.70
N LYS A 88 -16.63 14.68 -3.64
CA LYS A 88 -17.59 15.14 -2.64
C LYS A 88 -17.16 14.78 -1.21
N VAL A 89 -16.75 13.54 -0.98
CA VAL A 89 -16.27 13.07 0.33
C VAL A 89 -14.94 13.74 0.66
N TYR A 90 -14.01 13.80 -0.31
CA TYR A 90 -12.72 14.45 -0.12
C TYR A 90 -12.85 15.93 0.27
N LYS A 91 -13.74 16.68 -0.40
CA LYS A 91 -14.01 18.09 -0.08
C LYS A 91 -14.55 18.28 1.34
N ALA A 92 -15.38 17.33 1.81
CA ALA A 92 -15.87 17.37 3.19
C ALA A 92 -14.73 17.10 4.20
N GLN A 93 -13.93 16.05 3.98
CA GLN A 93 -12.82 15.68 4.86
C GLN A 93 -11.69 16.72 4.86
N SER A 94 -11.39 17.33 3.71
CA SER A 94 -10.29 18.28 3.54
C SER A 94 -10.46 19.59 4.33
N LYS A 95 -11.66 19.87 4.86
CA LYS A 95 -11.89 20.99 5.79
C LYS A 95 -11.14 20.78 7.12
N THR A 96 -10.91 19.56 7.52
CA THR A 96 -10.20 19.19 8.75
C THR A 96 -8.79 18.71 8.44
N ALA A 97 -8.67 17.76 7.51
CA ALA A 97 -7.40 17.21 7.09
C ALA A 97 -7.44 16.79 5.62
N SER A 98 -6.42 17.11 4.87
CA SER A 98 -6.28 16.67 3.47
C SER A 98 -5.26 15.55 3.37
N TRP A 99 -5.59 14.52 2.61
CA TRP A 99 -4.73 13.38 2.37
C TRP A 99 -4.32 13.32 0.91
N LYS A 100 -3.06 12.97 0.69
CA LYS A 100 -2.50 12.71 -0.63
C LYS A 100 -1.74 11.41 -0.64
N TYR A 101 -1.59 10.81 -1.81
CA TYR A 101 -0.78 9.62 -1.97
C TYR A 101 0.16 9.71 -3.16
N LYS A 102 1.20 8.89 -3.11
CA LYS A 102 2.10 8.66 -4.25
C LYS A 102 2.49 7.20 -4.25
N ALA A 103 2.29 6.53 -5.37
CA ALA A 103 2.80 5.20 -5.64
C ALA A 103 3.91 5.29 -6.69
N SER A 104 5.06 4.67 -6.43
CA SER A 104 6.20 4.70 -7.35
C SER A 104 7.08 3.47 -7.15
N GLY A 105 7.24 2.65 -8.18
CA GLY A 105 7.93 1.37 -8.07
C GLY A 105 7.31 0.51 -6.98
N ASN A 106 8.10 0.12 -5.99
CA ASN A 106 7.66 -0.66 -4.83
C ASN A 106 7.46 0.18 -3.55
N LYS A 107 7.10 1.45 -3.70
CA LYS A 107 6.85 2.38 -2.58
C LYS A 107 5.47 3.01 -2.69
N VAL A 108 4.81 3.13 -1.56
CA VAL A 108 3.56 3.89 -1.41
C VAL A 108 3.76 4.90 -0.30
N THR A 109 3.41 6.14 -0.56
CA THR A 109 3.49 7.22 0.43
C THR A 109 2.10 7.79 0.65
N LEU A 110 1.70 7.96 1.90
CA LEU A 110 0.53 8.71 2.32
C LEU A 110 0.98 9.96 3.06
N GLY A 111 0.47 11.11 2.69
CA GLY A 111 0.72 12.39 3.33
C GLY A 111 -0.57 12.98 3.87
N LYS A 112 -0.56 13.44 5.11
CA LYS A 112 -1.66 14.16 5.76
C LYS A 112 -1.24 15.58 6.07
N VAL A 113 -2.03 16.54 5.64
CA VAL A 113 -1.91 17.94 6.07
C VAL A 113 -3.09 18.28 6.98
N GLU A 114 -2.81 18.62 8.21
CA GLU A 114 -3.77 19.01 9.22
C GLU A 114 -3.18 20.17 10.04
N ASN A 115 -3.95 21.26 10.24
CA ASN A 115 -3.50 22.45 10.98
C ASN A 115 -2.14 22.97 10.51
N LYS A 116 -1.89 23.00 9.19
CA LYS A 116 -0.62 23.39 8.56
C LYS A 116 0.57 22.48 8.93
N GLN A 117 0.33 21.30 9.49
CA GLN A 117 1.35 20.30 9.78
C GLN A 117 1.28 19.17 8.78
N LEU A 118 2.46 18.77 8.27
CA LEU A 118 2.59 17.62 7.40
C LEU A 118 3.01 16.40 8.21
N SER A 119 2.25 15.33 8.07
CA SER A 119 2.63 13.99 8.52
C SER A 119 2.70 13.08 7.31
N GLN A 120 3.72 12.24 7.26
CA GLN A 120 3.98 11.37 6.10
C GLN A 120 4.32 9.96 6.56
N TRP A 121 3.74 8.98 5.89
CA TRP A 121 4.01 7.56 6.05
C TRP A 121 4.43 6.97 4.71
N GLN A 122 5.61 6.39 4.63
CA GLN A 122 6.12 5.74 3.43
C GLN A 122 6.25 4.24 3.68
N TYR A 123 5.51 3.47 2.92
CA TYR A 123 5.57 2.02 2.89
C TYR A 123 6.60 1.60 1.86
N ASN A 124 7.62 0.86 2.29
CA ASN A 124 8.75 0.45 1.46
C ASN A 124 8.64 -1.04 1.13
N SER A 125 9.30 -1.47 0.08
CA SER A 125 9.32 -2.88 -0.37
C SER A 125 7.92 -3.46 -0.47
N VAL A 126 7.02 -2.68 -1.08
CA VAL A 126 5.63 -3.08 -1.27
C VAL A 126 5.56 -4.20 -2.29
N LEU A 127 4.79 -5.24 -1.97
CA LEU A 127 4.46 -6.35 -2.86
C LEU A 127 2.93 -6.41 -3.03
N ALA A 128 2.48 -6.47 -4.28
CA ALA A 128 1.07 -6.51 -4.65
C ALA A 128 0.70 -7.86 -5.27
N PHE A 129 -0.34 -8.50 -4.74
CA PHE A 129 -0.86 -9.79 -5.20
C PHE A 129 -2.38 -9.81 -5.18
N GLY A 130 -3.00 -10.11 -6.31
CA GLY A 130 -4.45 -10.16 -6.44
C GLY A 130 -5.07 -8.84 -5.97
N LYS A 131 -5.93 -8.90 -4.97
CA LYS A 131 -6.65 -7.76 -4.40
C LYS A 131 -6.02 -7.21 -3.11
N HIS A 132 -4.73 -7.37 -2.91
CA HIS A 132 -4.05 -6.80 -1.75
C HIS A 132 -2.61 -6.41 -2.05
N PHE A 133 -2.10 -5.46 -1.30
CA PHE A 133 -0.68 -5.17 -1.24
C PHE A 133 -0.20 -5.05 0.20
N SER A 134 1.06 -5.34 0.43
CA SER A 134 1.64 -5.31 1.76
C SER A 134 3.07 -4.77 1.77
N SER A 135 3.47 -4.24 2.91
CA SER A 135 4.83 -3.81 3.19
C SER A 135 5.25 -4.37 4.55
N SER A 136 6.48 -4.83 4.67
CA SER A 136 7.07 -5.28 5.94
C SER A 136 7.90 -4.20 6.63
N ASN A 137 8.06 -3.05 6.00
CA ASN A 137 8.89 -1.96 6.49
C ASN A 137 8.29 -0.62 6.08
N PHE A 138 8.04 0.27 7.04
CA PHE A 138 7.63 1.62 6.74
C PHE A 138 8.41 2.66 7.52
N THR A 139 8.53 3.84 6.95
CA THR A 139 9.08 5.03 7.58
C THR A 139 7.97 6.06 7.77
N TYR A 140 8.04 6.80 8.85
CA TYR A 140 7.13 7.91 9.09
C TYR A 140 7.90 9.18 9.41
N GLN A 141 7.33 10.30 9.05
CA GLN A 141 7.80 11.62 9.42
C GLN A 141 6.60 12.44 9.89
N ILE A 142 6.67 12.93 11.11
CA ILE A 142 5.67 13.82 11.70
C ILE A 142 6.41 15.06 12.18
N ALA A 143 6.01 16.23 11.71
CA ALA A 143 6.76 17.49 11.90
C ALA A 143 7.12 17.78 13.36
N LYS A 144 6.26 17.40 14.33
CA LYS A 144 6.53 17.59 15.77
C LYS A 144 7.20 16.39 16.44
N ALA A 145 7.00 15.17 15.93
CA ALA A 145 7.50 13.94 16.54
C ALA A 145 8.82 13.45 15.92
N GLY A 146 9.23 14.08 14.81
CA GLY A 146 10.43 13.70 14.11
C GLY A 146 10.21 12.54 13.12
N GLN A 147 11.28 11.83 12.82
CA GLN A 147 11.32 10.75 11.84
C GLN A 147 11.58 9.41 12.52
N GLY A 148 10.88 8.38 12.09
CA GLY A 148 11.06 7.01 12.58
C GLY A 148 10.92 5.96 11.50
N GLN A 149 11.41 4.77 11.81
CA GLN A 149 11.29 3.58 10.97
C GLN A 149 10.73 2.43 11.80
N VAL A 150 9.78 1.70 11.22
CA VAL A 150 9.14 0.56 11.87
C VAL A 150 9.20 -0.65 10.95
N LYS A 151 9.81 -1.73 11.44
CA LYS A 151 9.80 -3.05 10.79
C LYS A 151 8.52 -3.79 11.21
N GLN A 152 7.47 -3.58 10.45
CA GLN A 152 6.16 -4.14 10.75
C GLN A 152 5.42 -4.44 9.47
N LYS A 153 4.65 -5.53 9.47
CA LYS A 153 3.79 -5.87 8.33
C LYS A 153 2.55 -4.99 8.33
N MET A 154 2.38 -4.26 7.24
CA MET A 154 1.19 -3.50 6.90
C MET A 154 0.53 -4.14 5.70
N THR A 155 -0.78 -4.30 5.73
CA THR A 155 -1.54 -4.91 4.63
C THR A 155 -2.70 -3.99 4.26
N PHE A 156 -2.88 -3.81 2.97
CA PHE A 156 -4.01 -3.12 2.36
C PHE A 156 -4.78 -4.16 1.53
N LYS A 157 -5.99 -4.47 1.94
CA LYS A 157 -6.88 -5.41 1.25
C LYS A 157 -7.98 -4.63 0.54
N GLN A 158 -8.09 -4.77 -0.77
CA GLN A 158 -9.16 -4.17 -1.57
C GLN A 158 -10.52 -4.71 -1.13
N ILE A 159 -11.52 -3.84 -1.04
CA ILE A 159 -12.85 -4.15 -0.51
C ILE A 159 -14.01 -3.71 -1.39
N ASP A 160 -13.72 -3.09 -2.52
CA ASP A 160 -14.64 -2.74 -3.61
C ASP A 160 -14.60 -3.74 -4.77
#